data_7c7dcbb1ff87b0d08ef5fc748f8ee9d2
#
_entry.id   7c7dcbb1ff87b0d08ef5fc748f8ee9d2
#
_cell.length_a   1.000
_cell.length_b   1.000
_cell.length_c   1.000
_cell.angle_alpha   90.00
_cell.angle_beta   90.00
_cell.angle_gamma   90.00
#
_symmetry.space_group_name_H-M   'P 1'
#
loop_
_entity.id
_entity.type
_entity.pdbx_description
1 polymer ?
#
loop_
_entity_poly.entity_id
_entity_poly.type
_entity_poly.pdbx_seq_one_letter_code
_entity_poly.pdbx_strand_id
1 'polypeptide(L)'
;VFPPDVNAVFDHGKRDVSSFPIATGTYYKQDYSAGVDISKYKNIPVPTSYMAIQSKFDFVGGYEEDVKGGLLHVADHHVSPGKKQWTWGNGDFGRAWDRNLTDEDGPYIELMTGMYTDNQPDFTWLQPYEEKSWKQYFMPYAEVGYVKNATKDALLNMEVKEGKGKVILYTTGVNKDVHVFVKDNVNGGTLFDLSLIHISEPTRLGMIS
;
A
#
# COMPACT_ATOMS: atom_id res chain seq x y z
N VAL A 1 0.89 -2.07 2.52
CA VAL A 1 1.48 -1.65 1.23
C VAL A 1 0.91 -0.30 0.85
N PHE A 2 1.77 0.71 0.76
CA PHE A 2 1.43 2.08 0.37
C PHE A 2 2.18 2.48 -0.89
N PRO A 3 1.67 3.46 -1.64
CA PRO A 3 2.40 4.07 -2.75
C PRO A 3 3.75 4.64 -2.31
N PRO A 4 4.74 4.69 -3.21
CA PRO A 4 6.07 5.18 -2.88
C PRO A 4 6.16 6.70 -2.71
N ASP A 5 5.14 7.44 -3.10
CA ASP A 5 5.08 8.91 -3.08
C ASP A 5 4.20 9.50 -1.98
N VAL A 6 3.85 8.73 -0.97
CA VAL A 6 3.10 9.24 0.19
C VAL A 6 3.96 10.28 0.92
N ASN A 7 3.59 11.55 0.78
CA ASN A 7 4.40 12.66 1.29
C ASN A 7 4.07 13.02 2.73
N ALA A 8 2.81 12.93 3.11
CA ALA A 8 2.38 13.31 4.45
C ALA A 8 1.35 12.33 4.98
N VAL A 9 1.50 11.96 6.24
CA VAL A 9 0.60 11.07 6.94
C VAL A 9 0.29 11.70 8.30
N PHE A 10 -0.99 11.88 8.60
CA PHE A 10 -1.44 12.36 9.89
C PHE A 10 -1.87 11.21 10.78
N ASP A 11 -1.56 11.30 12.05
CA ASP A 11 -2.17 10.48 13.09
C ASP A 11 -3.51 11.08 13.55
N HIS A 12 -4.20 10.42 14.48
CA HIS A 12 -5.33 11.03 15.18
C HIS A 12 -4.89 12.31 15.88
N GLY A 13 -5.66 13.39 15.73
CA GLY A 13 -5.35 14.71 16.32
C GLY A 13 -4.48 15.60 15.45
N LYS A 14 -4.35 15.34 14.17
CA LYS A 14 -3.63 16.18 13.17
C LYS A 14 -2.16 16.41 13.49
N ARG A 15 -1.49 15.42 14.03
CA ARG A 15 -0.04 15.51 14.19
C ARG A 15 0.64 14.95 12.96
N ASP A 16 1.57 15.72 12.42
CA ASP A 16 2.40 15.25 11.34
C ASP A 16 3.27 14.08 11.79
N VAL A 17 3.29 13.03 10.99
CA VAL A 17 4.31 12.00 11.07
C VAL A 17 5.54 12.54 10.34
N SER A 18 6.72 12.48 10.97
CA SER A 18 7.95 13.06 10.43
C SER A 18 8.29 12.53 9.02
N SER A 19 7.98 11.27 8.75
CA SER A 19 8.14 10.63 7.44
C SER A 19 7.36 9.31 7.40
N PHE A 20 7.06 8.85 6.20
CA PHE A 20 6.40 7.58 5.97
C PHE A 20 7.02 6.89 4.73
N PRO A 21 7.25 5.57 4.70
CA PRO A 21 6.92 4.60 5.77
C PRO A 21 7.93 4.56 6.93
N ILE A 22 9.08 5.21 6.80
CA ILE A 22 10.10 5.21 7.84
C ILE A 22 9.86 6.40 8.78
N ALA A 23 9.27 6.14 9.94
CA ALA A 23 9.06 7.14 10.97
C ALA A 23 10.37 7.45 11.71
N THR A 24 10.58 8.74 12.05
CA THR A 24 11.76 9.22 12.76
C THR A 24 11.41 10.13 13.97
N GLY A 25 10.13 10.17 14.35
CA GLY A 25 9.64 10.94 15.49
C GLY A 25 9.16 10.08 16.65
N THR A 26 8.53 10.72 17.62
CA THR A 26 7.88 10.06 18.76
C THR A 26 6.37 10.21 18.64
N TYR A 27 5.64 9.07 18.58
CA TYR A 27 4.19 9.04 18.48
C TYR A 27 3.61 8.14 19.57
N TYR A 28 2.56 8.58 20.25
CA TYR A 28 1.90 7.81 21.31
C TYR A 28 2.88 7.23 22.33
N LYS A 29 3.89 8.04 22.74
CA LYS A 29 4.98 7.67 23.64
C LYS A 29 5.92 6.57 23.10
N GLN A 30 5.83 6.22 21.83
CA GLN A 30 6.77 5.33 21.17
C GLN A 30 7.84 6.13 20.45
N ASP A 31 9.08 5.80 20.67
CA ASP A 31 10.23 6.43 20.04
C ASP A 31 10.61 5.68 18.77
N TYR A 32 10.41 6.33 17.63
CA TYR A 32 10.80 5.83 16.31
C TYR A 32 12.03 6.58 15.74
N SER A 33 12.76 7.34 16.56
CA SER A 33 13.87 8.21 16.12
C SER A 33 15.00 7.45 15.39
N ALA A 34 15.15 6.16 15.66
CA ALA A 34 16.12 5.29 14.98
C ALA A 34 15.74 4.95 13.52
N GLY A 35 14.58 5.37 13.03
CA GLY A 35 14.07 5.01 11.72
C GLY A 35 13.35 3.66 11.72
N VAL A 36 12.03 3.67 11.87
CA VAL A 36 11.22 2.46 11.95
C VAL A 36 10.15 2.46 10.86
N ASP A 37 10.06 1.36 10.13
CA ASP A 37 9.03 1.17 9.09
C ASP A 37 7.65 0.91 9.72
N ILE A 38 6.85 1.95 9.81
CA ILE A 38 5.50 1.94 10.38
C ILE A 38 4.40 1.48 9.40
N SER A 39 4.75 1.09 8.20
CA SER A 39 3.84 0.36 7.30
C SER A 39 3.70 -1.11 7.69
N LYS A 40 4.56 -1.59 8.60
CA LYS A 40 4.58 -2.98 9.07
C LYS A 40 3.95 -3.10 10.45
N TYR A 41 2.92 -3.92 10.57
CA TYR A 41 2.22 -4.19 11.82
C TYR A 41 3.17 -4.53 12.99
N LYS A 42 4.17 -5.37 12.74
CA LYS A 42 5.14 -5.79 13.77
C LYS A 42 5.92 -4.65 14.43
N ASN A 43 5.93 -3.48 13.83
CA ASN A 43 6.64 -2.30 14.31
C ASN A 43 5.73 -1.29 15.02
N ILE A 44 4.45 -1.60 15.19
CA ILE A 44 3.47 -0.71 15.80
C ILE A 44 2.96 -1.34 17.11
N PRO A 45 3.54 -0.98 18.27
CA PRO A 45 3.19 -1.64 19.54
C PRO A 45 1.90 -1.14 20.20
N VAL A 46 1.36 0.02 19.76
CA VAL A 46 0.21 0.68 20.38
C VAL A 46 -0.85 1.04 19.36
N PRO A 47 -2.12 1.24 19.78
CA PRO A 47 -3.17 1.68 18.88
C PRO A 47 -2.78 2.95 18.14
N THR A 48 -2.74 2.90 16.83
CA THR A 48 -2.26 4.02 16.01
C THR A 48 -2.93 4.01 14.64
N SER A 49 -3.20 5.21 14.11
CA SER A 49 -3.64 5.39 12.74
C SER A 49 -2.74 6.35 11.97
N TYR A 50 -2.62 6.10 10.69
CA TYR A 50 -1.91 6.97 9.75
C TYR A 50 -2.81 7.23 8.54
N MET A 51 -3.10 8.49 8.24
CA MET A 51 -3.84 8.93 7.06
C MET A 51 -2.88 9.57 6.06
N ALA A 52 -2.71 8.97 4.90
CA ALA A 52 -2.03 9.60 3.78
C ALA A 52 -2.94 10.70 3.21
N ILE A 53 -2.44 11.92 3.13
CA ILE A 53 -3.22 13.07 2.65
C ILE A 53 -3.05 13.33 1.16
N GLN A 54 -2.01 12.79 0.56
CA GLN A 54 -1.72 12.94 -0.86
C GLN A 54 -0.89 11.79 -1.42
N SER A 55 -1.26 11.34 -2.60
CA SER A 55 -0.50 10.41 -3.44
C SER A 55 -0.93 10.59 -4.89
N LYS A 56 -0.04 10.34 -5.83
CA LYS A 56 -0.32 10.30 -7.28
C LYS A 56 -0.69 8.90 -7.77
N PHE A 57 -0.78 7.94 -6.87
CA PHE A 57 -1.08 6.54 -7.19
C PHE A 57 -2.47 6.17 -6.70
N ASP A 58 -3.08 5.23 -7.41
CA ASP A 58 -4.46 4.82 -7.23
C ASP A 58 -4.65 3.68 -6.22
N PHE A 59 -3.60 3.19 -5.56
CA PHE A 59 -3.67 1.96 -4.79
C PHE A 59 -3.27 2.13 -3.31
N VAL A 60 -3.78 1.23 -2.49
CA VAL A 60 -3.31 0.89 -1.14
C VAL A 60 -3.66 -0.56 -0.85
N GLY A 61 -2.92 -1.24 0.02
CA GLY A 61 -3.25 -2.62 0.35
C GLY A 61 -2.46 -3.22 1.50
N GLY A 62 -2.78 -4.47 1.79
CA GLY A 62 -2.06 -5.33 2.71
C GLY A 62 -1.33 -6.45 1.97
N TYR A 63 -0.27 -6.95 2.59
CA TYR A 63 0.45 -8.14 2.15
C TYR A 63 0.94 -8.92 3.36
N GLU A 64 0.64 -10.18 3.38
CA GLU A 64 1.03 -11.13 4.42
C GLU A 64 2.20 -11.97 3.92
N GLU A 65 3.34 -11.86 4.60
CA GLU A 65 4.59 -12.51 4.17
C GLU A 65 4.52 -14.03 4.28
N ASP A 66 3.82 -14.55 5.28
CA ASP A 66 3.75 -15.99 5.57
C ASP A 66 2.96 -16.76 4.52
N VAL A 67 1.83 -16.21 4.10
CA VAL A 67 0.97 -16.79 3.05
C VAL A 67 1.31 -16.29 1.65
N LYS A 68 2.23 -15.31 1.55
CA LYS A 68 2.62 -14.63 0.30
C LYS A 68 1.44 -14.10 -0.50
N GLY A 69 0.43 -13.65 0.22
CA GLY A 69 -0.82 -13.17 -0.32
C GLY A 69 -1.14 -11.76 0.17
N GLY A 70 -2.03 -11.09 -0.53
CA GLY A 70 -2.46 -9.76 -0.16
C GLY A 70 -3.76 -9.36 -0.81
N LEU A 71 -4.25 -8.22 -0.35
CA LEU A 71 -5.40 -7.55 -0.94
C LEU A 71 -5.02 -6.11 -1.27
N LEU A 72 -5.25 -5.70 -2.51
CA LEU A 72 -5.14 -4.32 -2.96
C LEU A 72 -6.50 -3.70 -3.18
N HIS A 73 -6.62 -2.44 -2.81
CA HIS A 73 -7.68 -1.54 -3.22
C HIS A 73 -7.11 -0.60 -4.30
N VAL A 74 -7.87 -0.39 -5.37
CA VAL A 74 -7.56 0.57 -6.43
C VAL A 74 -8.77 1.47 -6.66
N ALA A 75 -8.53 2.78 -6.65
CA ALA A 75 -9.51 3.81 -7.01
C ALA A 75 -8.77 5.05 -7.51
N ASP A 76 -9.38 5.81 -8.41
CA ASP A 76 -8.83 7.06 -8.93
C ASP A 76 -8.52 8.03 -7.78
N HIS A 77 -7.26 8.35 -7.59
CA HIS A 77 -6.78 9.23 -6.50
C HIS A 77 -7.28 10.67 -6.61
N HIS A 78 -7.73 11.12 -7.79
CA HIS A 78 -8.35 12.44 -7.96
C HIS A 78 -9.76 12.52 -7.35
N VAL A 79 -10.43 11.37 -7.20
CA VAL A 79 -11.79 11.28 -6.66
C VAL A 79 -11.80 10.64 -5.28
N SER A 80 -10.97 9.63 -5.07
CA SER A 80 -10.85 8.86 -3.83
C SER A 80 -9.39 8.85 -3.34
N PRO A 81 -8.88 9.98 -2.83
CA PRO A 81 -7.48 10.09 -2.38
C PRO A 81 -7.20 9.39 -1.06
N GLY A 82 -8.21 9.14 -0.24
CA GLY A 82 -8.04 8.62 1.11
C GLY A 82 -7.38 7.25 1.15
N LYS A 83 -6.29 7.15 1.92
CA LYS A 83 -5.55 5.91 2.18
C LYS A 83 -5.13 5.93 3.64
N LYS A 84 -5.78 5.12 4.46
CA LYS A 84 -5.54 5.10 5.90
C LYS A 84 -5.23 3.69 6.38
N GLN A 85 -4.26 3.60 7.27
CA GLN A 85 -3.97 2.40 8.05
C GLN A 85 -4.32 2.66 9.50
N TRP A 86 -4.95 1.68 10.14
CA TRP A 86 -5.17 1.66 11.57
C TRP A 86 -4.94 0.25 12.14
N THR A 87 -4.44 0.18 13.35
CA THR A 87 -4.26 -1.07 14.09
C THR A 87 -4.38 -0.83 15.58
N TRP A 88 -4.79 -1.84 16.34
CA TRP A 88 -4.72 -1.87 17.80
C TRP A 88 -3.28 -2.03 18.33
N GLY A 89 -2.33 -2.30 17.43
CA GLY A 89 -0.94 -2.54 17.75
C GLY A 89 -0.64 -3.99 18.13
N ASN A 90 0.65 -4.32 18.16
CA ASN A 90 1.15 -5.67 18.45
C ASN A 90 1.54 -5.91 19.91
N GLY A 91 1.33 -4.94 20.79
CA GLY A 91 1.50 -5.08 22.23
C GLY A 91 0.34 -5.88 22.87
N ASP A 92 0.40 -6.10 24.18
CA ASP A 92 -0.58 -6.94 24.90
C ASP A 92 -2.02 -6.47 24.73
N PHE A 93 -2.23 -5.15 24.72
CA PHE A 93 -3.55 -4.57 24.49
C PHE A 93 -4.07 -4.88 23.09
N GLY A 94 -3.25 -4.71 22.06
CA GLY A 94 -3.60 -5.02 20.67
C GLY A 94 -3.89 -6.50 20.47
N ARG A 95 -3.06 -7.36 21.02
CA ARG A 95 -3.28 -8.83 20.97
C ARG A 95 -4.56 -9.28 21.67
N ALA A 96 -4.99 -8.56 22.71
CA ALA A 96 -6.28 -8.82 23.33
C ALA A 96 -7.44 -8.50 22.38
N TRP A 97 -7.32 -7.43 21.60
CA TRP A 97 -8.28 -7.08 20.56
C TRP A 97 -8.24 -8.02 19.36
N ASP A 98 -7.05 -8.44 18.91
CA ASP A 98 -6.90 -9.42 17.82
C ASP A 98 -7.71 -10.68 18.11
N ARG A 99 -7.62 -11.25 19.32
CA ARG A 99 -8.41 -12.43 19.71
C ARG A 99 -9.93 -12.24 19.64
N ASN A 100 -10.42 -11.01 19.76
CA ASN A 100 -11.85 -10.69 19.66
C ASN A 100 -12.31 -10.37 18.24
N LEU A 101 -11.38 -9.95 17.36
CA LEU A 101 -11.71 -9.44 16.03
C LEU A 101 -11.39 -10.45 14.92
N THR A 102 -10.38 -11.29 15.12
CA THR A 102 -9.88 -12.20 14.08
C THR A 102 -9.88 -13.66 14.51
N ASP A 103 -10.43 -13.98 15.69
CA ASP A 103 -10.36 -15.31 16.30
C ASP A 103 -8.91 -15.86 16.35
N GLU A 104 -8.59 -16.83 15.49
CA GLU A 104 -7.25 -17.42 15.40
C GLU A 104 -6.48 -16.96 14.14
N ASP A 105 -7.07 -16.06 13.33
CA ASP A 105 -6.48 -15.64 12.04
C ASP A 105 -5.34 -14.61 12.18
N GLY A 106 -4.97 -14.23 13.40
CA GLY A 106 -3.79 -13.41 13.65
C GLY A 106 -4.05 -11.91 13.76
N PRO A 107 -3.07 -11.08 13.42
CA PRO A 107 -3.12 -9.63 13.64
C PRO A 107 -4.22 -8.92 12.86
N TYR A 108 -4.85 -7.93 13.53
CA TYR A 108 -5.88 -7.10 12.92
C TYR A 108 -5.33 -5.75 12.43
N ILE A 109 -5.51 -5.49 11.14
CA ILE A 109 -5.22 -4.21 10.52
C ILE A 109 -6.44 -3.73 9.74
N GLU A 110 -6.77 -2.45 9.87
CA GLU A 110 -7.76 -1.79 9.03
C GLU A 110 -7.04 -0.99 7.94
N LEU A 111 -7.41 -1.25 6.69
CA LEU A 111 -7.03 -0.43 5.54
C LEU A 111 -8.29 0.26 5.05
N MET A 112 -8.32 1.56 5.23
CA MET A 112 -9.49 2.39 4.91
C MET A 112 -9.19 3.27 3.71
N THR A 113 -10.18 3.43 2.85
CA THR A 113 -10.11 4.21 1.63
C THR A 113 -11.36 5.06 1.48
N GLY A 114 -11.30 6.10 0.69
CA GLY A 114 -12.46 6.95 0.48
C GLY A 114 -12.15 8.29 -0.20
N MET A 115 -13.19 9.08 -0.37
CA MET A 115 -13.14 10.37 -1.06
C MET A 115 -12.50 11.49 -0.25
N TYR A 116 -12.32 11.28 1.05
CA TYR A 116 -11.82 12.29 1.97
C TYR A 116 -10.51 11.85 2.63
N THR A 117 -9.69 12.82 3.01
CA THR A 117 -8.42 12.61 3.72
C THR A 117 -8.48 13.13 5.14
N ASP A 118 -9.66 13.50 5.62
CA ASP A 118 -9.84 13.89 7.01
C ASP A 118 -9.57 12.69 7.93
N ASN A 119 -8.87 12.94 9.02
CA ASN A 119 -8.65 11.96 10.08
C ASN A 119 -9.20 12.51 11.39
N GLN A 120 -9.73 11.66 12.24
CA GLN A 120 -10.33 12.09 13.51
C GLN A 120 -9.39 13.04 14.28
N PRO A 121 -9.88 14.14 14.86
CA PRO A 121 -11.29 14.54 15.03
C PRO A 121 -11.90 15.34 13.88
N ASP A 122 -11.22 15.49 12.77
CA ASP A 122 -11.76 16.22 11.63
C ASP A 122 -12.77 15.42 10.82
N PHE A 123 -13.54 16.15 10.04
CA PHE A 123 -14.58 15.59 9.18
C PHE A 123 -14.90 16.55 8.04
N THR A 124 -15.51 16.01 7.00
CA THR A 124 -16.05 16.77 5.86
C THR A 124 -17.56 16.60 5.80
N TRP A 125 -18.25 17.66 5.39
CA TRP A 125 -19.68 17.65 5.20
C TRP A 125 -20.08 17.23 3.79
N LEU A 126 -21.05 16.36 3.69
CA LEU A 126 -21.83 16.16 2.49
C LEU A 126 -23.11 17.02 2.60
N GLN A 127 -23.25 18.00 1.72
CA GLN A 127 -24.38 18.94 1.78
C GLN A 127 -25.70 18.26 1.39
N PRO A 128 -26.84 18.80 1.83
CA PRO A 128 -28.14 18.32 1.35
C PRO A 128 -28.19 18.35 -0.19
N TYR A 129 -28.65 17.25 -0.78
CA TYR A 129 -28.71 17.02 -2.23
C TYR A 129 -27.35 16.91 -2.94
N GLU A 130 -26.24 16.95 -2.23
CA GLU A 130 -24.93 16.65 -2.80
C GLU A 130 -24.80 15.13 -2.95
N GLU A 131 -24.38 14.70 -4.14
CA GLU A 131 -24.10 13.31 -4.47
C GLU A 131 -22.67 13.15 -4.92
N LYS A 132 -22.01 12.10 -4.49
CA LYS A 132 -20.68 11.69 -4.92
C LYS A 132 -20.70 10.24 -5.32
N SER A 133 -20.10 9.91 -6.44
CA SER A 133 -19.97 8.53 -6.92
C SER A 133 -18.56 8.25 -7.41
N TRP A 134 -18.09 7.06 -7.12
CA TRP A 134 -16.79 6.59 -7.62
C TRP A 134 -16.77 5.07 -7.74
N LYS A 135 -15.70 4.54 -8.34
CA LYS A 135 -15.48 3.10 -8.47
C LYS A 135 -14.30 2.69 -7.62
N GLN A 136 -14.44 1.55 -6.95
CA GLN A 136 -13.39 0.90 -6.18
C GLN A 136 -13.21 -0.53 -6.67
N TYR A 137 -11.99 -0.98 -6.72
CA TYR A 137 -11.64 -2.35 -7.09
C TYR A 137 -10.85 -2.98 -5.95
N PHE A 138 -11.27 -4.17 -5.53
CA PHE A 138 -10.57 -4.98 -4.55
C PHE A 138 -9.96 -6.17 -5.26
N MET A 139 -8.66 -6.33 -5.15
CA MET A 139 -7.89 -7.30 -5.94
C MET A 139 -7.06 -8.18 -5.03
N PRO A 140 -7.53 -9.40 -4.72
CA PRO A 140 -6.66 -10.41 -4.10
C PRO A 140 -5.51 -10.74 -5.03
N TYR A 141 -4.30 -10.90 -4.47
CA TYR A 141 -3.12 -11.27 -5.24
C TYR A 141 -2.17 -12.13 -4.43
N ALA A 142 -1.32 -12.90 -5.12
CA ALA A 142 -0.32 -13.75 -4.49
C ALA A 142 1.03 -13.67 -5.22
N GLU A 143 2.12 -13.99 -4.51
CA GLU A 143 3.49 -14.13 -5.03
C GLU A 143 4.10 -12.86 -5.66
N VAL A 144 3.45 -11.70 -5.55
CA VAL A 144 3.97 -10.41 -6.06
C VAL A 144 4.84 -9.70 -5.05
N GLY A 145 4.60 -9.90 -3.76
CA GLY A 145 5.27 -9.16 -2.69
C GLY A 145 4.71 -7.74 -2.51
N TYR A 146 5.58 -6.81 -2.15
CA TYR A 146 5.19 -5.42 -1.90
C TYR A 146 5.01 -4.65 -3.19
N VAL A 147 3.78 -4.54 -3.63
CA VAL A 147 3.40 -3.83 -4.87
C VAL A 147 3.90 -2.39 -4.88
N LYS A 148 4.47 -1.96 -6.00
CA LYS A 148 5.00 -0.61 -6.23
C LYS A 148 4.07 0.26 -7.08
N ASN A 149 3.26 -0.37 -7.92
CA ASN A 149 2.19 0.28 -8.66
C ASN A 149 1.09 -0.71 -9.00
N ALA A 150 -0.14 -0.21 -9.10
CA ALA A 150 -1.30 -1.01 -9.43
C ALA A 150 -2.34 -0.22 -10.21
N THR A 151 -2.98 -0.91 -11.13
CA THR A 151 -4.23 -0.52 -11.79
C THR A 151 -5.28 -1.61 -11.55
N LYS A 152 -6.50 -1.41 -12.00
CA LYS A 152 -7.52 -2.47 -11.93
C LYS A 152 -7.16 -3.73 -12.74
N ASP A 153 -6.23 -3.64 -13.67
CA ASP A 153 -5.88 -4.69 -14.62
C ASP A 153 -4.54 -5.37 -14.31
N ALA A 154 -3.64 -4.67 -13.60
CA ALA A 154 -2.29 -5.17 -13.35
C ALA A 154 -1.67 -4.63 -12.06
N LEU A 155 -0.81 -5.44 -11.45
CA LEU A 155 0.00 -5.13 -10.28
C LEU A 155 1.47 -5.30 -10.64
N LEU A 156 2.31 -4.39 -10.17
CA LEU A 156 3.75 -4.41 -10.41
C LEU A 156 4.52 -4.36 -9.10
N ASN A 157 5.49 -5.26 -8.95
CA ASN A 157 6.55 -5.12 -7.97
C ASN A 157 7.92 -5.07 -8.65
N MET A 158 8.82 -4.28 -8.11
CA MET A 158 10.21 -4.20 -8.52
C MET A 158 11.11 -4.21 -7.29
N GLU A 159 12.04 -5.12 -7.28
CA GLU A 159 13.05 -5.28 -6.22
C GLU A 159 14.44 -5.13 -6.84
N VAL A 160 15.31 -4.36 -6.20
CA VAL A 160 16.70 -4.24 -6.59
C VAL A 160 17.57 -4.74 -5.44
N LYS A 161 18.37 -5.75 -5.70
CA LYS A 161 19.28 -6.34 -4.71
C LYS A 161 20.61 -6.66 -5.38
N GLU A 162 21.71 -6.21 -4.75
CA GLU A 162 23.07 -6.49 -5.22
C GLU A 162 23.31 -6.14 -6.71
N GLY A 163 22.75 -4.99 -7.13
CA GLY A 163 22.87 -4.53 -8.54
C GLY A 163 21.98 -5.27 -9.54
N LYS A 164 21.14 -6.21 -9.07
CA LYS A 164 20.19 -6.94 -9.91
C LYS A 164 18.77 -6.47 -9.65
N GLY A 165 18.04 -6.14 -10.71
CA GLY A 165 16.62 -5.80 -10.67
C GLY A 165 15.75 -7.02 -10.95
N LYS A 166 14.72 -7.24 -10.13
CA LYS A 166 13.68 -8.24 -10.35
C LYS A 166 12.36 -7.52 -10.52
N VAL A 167 11.70 -7.75 -11.64
CA VAL A 167 10.35 -7.23 -11.92
C VAL A 167 9.36 -8.39 -11.86
N ILE A 168 8.26 -8.19 -11.13
CA ILE A 168 7.16 -9.14 -11.02
C ILE A 168 5.90 -8.41 -11.49
N LEU A 169 5.23 -8.98 -12.48
CA LEU A 169 3.97 -8.50 -13.01
C LEU A 169 2.88 -9.53 -12.75
N TYR A 170 1.76 -9.06 -12.24
CA TYR A 170 0.53 -9.84 -12.09
C TYR A 170 -0.59 -9.14 -12.83
N THR A 171 -1.42 -9.89 -13.55
CA THR A 171 -2.60 -9.35 -14.24
C THR A 171 -3.86 -9.98 -13.69
N THR A 172 -4.92 -9.19 -13.58
CA THR A 172 -6.23 -9.62 -13.05
C THR A 172 -7.04 -10.46 -14.06
N GLY A 173 -6.55 -10.57 -15.28
CA GLY A 173 -7.15 -11.37 -16.34
C GLY A 173 -6.10 -11.84 -17.34
N VAL A 174 -6.50 -12.71 -18.25
CA VAL A 174 -5.63 -13.17 -19.33
C VAL A 174 -5.39 -12.04 -20.32
N ASN A 175 -4.13 -11.64 -20.46
CA ASN A 175 -3.70 -10.63 -21.41
C ASN A 175 -2.81 -11.26 -22.47
N LYS A 176 -3.04 -10.90 -23.74
CA LYS A 176 -2.27 -11.36 -24.90
C LYS A 176 -1.39 -10.23 -25.43
N ASP A 177 -0.30 -10.61 -26.05
CA ASP A 177 0.63 -9.69 -26.71
C ASP A 177 1.14 -8.58 -25.78
N VAL A 178 1.44 -8.94 -24.53
CA VAL A 178 1.92 -8.01 -23.51
C VAL A 178 3.38 -7.65 -23.79
N HIS A 179 3.67 -6.37 -23.79
CA HIS A 179 5.02 -5.87 -23.95
C HIS A 179 5.46 -5.11 -22.69
N VAL A 180 6.58 -5.51 -22.12
CA VAL A 180 7.13 -4.94 -20.88
C VAL A 180 8.47 -4.28 -21.14
N PHE A 181 8.54 -2.98 -20.86
CA PHE A 181 9.78 -2.22 -20.97
C PHE A 181 10.22 -1.72 -19.61
N VAL A 182 11.50 -1.85 -19.32
CA VAL A 182 12.16 -1.16 -18.21
C VAL A 182 13.15 -0.15 -18.78
N LYS A 183 12.99 1.11 -18.44
CA LYS A 183 13.83 2.20 -18.91
C LYS A 183 14.59 2.84 -17.77
N ASP A 184 15.81 3.25 -18.05
CA ASP A 184 16.59 4.11 -17.17
C ASP A 184 15.93 5.50 -17.12
N ASN A 185 15.63 5.98 -15.92
CA ASN A 185 14.97 7.26 -15.72
C ASN A 185 15.90 8.48 -15.92
N VAL A 186 17.21 8.26 -15.99
CA VAL A 186 18.21 9.32 -16.13
C VAL A 186 18.47 9.62 -17.60
N ASN A 187 18.70 8.58 -18.40
CA ASN A 187 19.10 8.71 -19.80
C ASN A 187 18.02 8.23 -20.80
N GLY A 188 16.94 7.64 -20.31
CA GLY A 188 15.85 7.08 -21.13
C GLY A 188 16.19 5.79 -21.86
N GLY A 189 17.39 5.24 -21.65
CA GLY A 189 17.85 4.00 -22.27
C GLY A 189 17.00 2.81 -21.85
N THR A 190 16.73 1.88 -22.78
CA THR A 190 16.01 0.65 -22.48
C THR A 190 16.97 -0.32 -21.78
N LEU A 191 16.66 -0.64 -20.52
CA LEU A 191 17.37 -1.64 -19.73
C LEU A 191 16.86 -3.05 -19.99
N PHE A 192 15.57 -3.16 -20.31
CA PHE A 192 14.90 -4.44 -20.53
C PHE A 192 13.73 -4.26 -21.49
N ASP A 193 13.57 -5.18 -22.40
CA ASP A 193 12.48 -5.22 -23.39
C ASP A 193 12.04 -6.67 -23.56
N LEU A 194 10.80 -6.99 -23.22
CA LEU A 194 10.24 -8.33 -23.28
C LEU A 194 8.84 -8.32 -23.88
N SER A 195 8.64 -9.13 -24.91
CA SER A 195 7.35 -9.43 -25.47
C SER A 195 6.87 -10.79 -24.95
N LEU A 196 5.65 -10.83 -24.42
CA LEU A 196 5.03 -12.01 -23.85
C LEU A 196 3.76 -12.34 -24.65
N ILE A 197 3.61 -13.60 -25.05
CA ILE A 197 2.44 -14.04 -25.82
C ILE A 197 1.17 -13.94 -24.99
N HIS A 198 1.21 -14.28 -23.70
CA HIS A 198 0.13 -14.00 -22.74
C HIS A 198 0.64 -14.03 -21.30
N ILE A 199 -0.09 -13.38 -20.43
CA ILE A 199 0.08 -13.41 -18.97
C ILE A 199 -1.27 -13.78 -18.36
N SER A 200 -1.31 -14.79 -17.52
CA SER A 200 -2.52 -15.21 -16.79
C SER A 200 -2.31 -15.38 -15.29
N GLU A 201 -1.05 -15.25 -14.83
CA GLU A 201 -0.62 -15.45 -13.43
C GLU A 201 0.58 -14.57 -13.10
N PRO A 202 1.03 -14.53 -11.83
CA PRO A 202 2.23 -13.80 -11.46
C PRO A 202 3.42 -14.23 -12.31
N THR A 203 3.90 -13.34 -13.15
CA THR A 203 5.03 -13.59 -14.04
C THR A 203 6.27 -12.88 -13.52
N ARG A 204 7.35 -13.63 -13.33
CA ARG A 204 8.68 -13.09 -13.01
C ARG A 204 9.40 -12.77 -14.30
N LEU A 205 9.66 -11.49 -14.55
CA LEU A 205 10.22 -11.01 -15.82
C LEU A 205 11.75 -11.02 -15.90
N GLY A 206 12.43 -11.73 -15.00
CA GLY A 206 13.87 -11.91 -15.06
C GLY A 206 14.66 -10.96 -14.16
N MET A 207 15.99 -11.15 -14.15
CA MET A 207 16.93 -10.30 -13.45
C MET A 207 17.60 -9.38 -14.46
N ILE A 208 17.62 -8.09 -14.16
CA ILE A 208 18.39 -7.08 -14.89
C ILE A 208 19.72 -6.93 -14.15
N SER A 209 20.82 -7.22 -14.83
CA SER A 209 22.18 -7.05 -14.32
C SER A 209 22.75 -5.70 -14.76
#